data_1e57898a4b8b51c8809ec76e5da5456e
#
_entry.id   1e57898a4b8b51c8809ec76e5da5456e
#
_cell.length_a   1.000
_cell.length_b   1.000
_cell.length_c   1.000
_cell.angle_alpha   90.00
_cell.angle_beta   90.00
_cell.angle_gamma   90.00
#
_symmetry.space_group_name_H-M   'P 1'
#
loop_
_entity.id
_entity.type
_entity.pdbx_description
1 polymer ?
#
loop_
_entity_poly.entity_id
_entity_poly.type
_entity_poly.pdbx_seq_one_letter_code
_entity_poly.pdbx_strand_id
1 'polypeptide(L)'
;RNHRLNSVTLYLKILKLIMIISALKERKLNEKRVAIVPDVAKKLVNDGHQVLIEAGAGEQSFFSDQSYKESGAEILNLDDIVSKTDILLVVDLPSDEILSKVKDNSNIVGLLNPYDNKDSFVNFKSKSISAFSMELIPRITRAQSMDVLSSQANLSGYRAVINATSLYSKSMAMM
;
A
#
# COMPACT_ATOMS: atom_id res chain seq x y z
N ARG A 1 -8.61 -6.27 44.98
CA ARG A 1 -9.31 -5.55 43.85
C ARG A 1 -8.48 -5.37 42.57
N ASN A 2 -7.15 -5.65 42.59
CA ASN A 2 -6.25 -5.38 41.42
C ASN A 2 -6.07 -6.56 40.43
N HIS A 3 -6.56 -7.77 40.74
CA HIS A 3 -6.38 -8.93 39.85
C HIS A 3 -7.35 -9.01 38.66
N ARG A 4 -8.51 -8.34 38.72
CA ARG A 4 -9.48 -8.33 37.60
C ARG A 4 -9.16 -7.33 36.48
N LEU A 5 -8.46 -6.25 36.78
CA LEU A 5 -8.05 -5.28 35.77
C LEU A 5 -6.92 -5.81 34.85
N ASN A 6 -6.05 -6.67 35.41
CA ASN A 6 -4.96 -7.25 34.61
C ASN A 6 -5.43 -8.30 33.59
N SER A 7 -6.52 -9.03 33.88
CA SER A 7 -7.06 -10.03 32.95
C SER A 7 -7.78 -9.37 31.77
N VAL A 8 -8.54 -8.31 31.99
CA VAL A 8 -9.22 -7.56 30.90
C VAL A 8 -8.21 -6.84 30.02
N THR A 9 -7.17 -6.23 30.61
CA THR A 9 -6.09 -5.58 29.86
C THR A 9 -5.24 -6.60 29.09
N LEU A 10 -5.06 -7.80 29.64
CA LEU A 10 -4.39 -8.92 28.98
C LEU A 10 -5.28 -9.50 27.86
N TYR A 11 -6.59 -9.62 28.06
CA TYR A 11 -7.56 -10.02 27.02
C TYR A 11 -7.65 -9.00 25.88
N LEU A 12 -7.62 -7.71 26.18
CA LEU A 12 -7.57 -6.64 25.16
C LEU A 12 -6.23 -6.60 24.40
N LYS A 13 -5.13 -7.02 25.03
CA LYS A 13 -3.84 -7.22 24.35
C LYS A 13 -3.79 -8.51 23.51
N ILE A 14 -4.57 -9.53 23.88
CA ILE A 14 -4.65 -10.82 23.15
C ILE A 14 -5.59 -10.73 21.94
N LEU A 15 -6.58 -9.84 21.96
CA LEU A 15 -7.33 -9.45 20.75
C LEU A 15 -6.55 -8.43 19.90
N LYS A 16 -5.29 -8.71 19.60
CA LYS A 16 -4.63 -8.10 18.45
C LYS A 16 -5.42 -8.56 17.24
N LEU A 17 -6.28 -7.69 16.71
CA LEU A 17 -7.13 -8.01 15.57
C LEU A 17 -6.20 -8.40 14.42
N ILE A 18 -6.14 -9.69 14.12
CA ILE A 18 -5.38 -10.18 12.97
C ILE A 18 -6.10 -9.68 11.73
N MET A 19 -5.46 -8.82 10.98
CA MET A 19 -6.00 -8.29 9.71
C MET A 19 -5.30 -8.97 8.55
N ILE A 20 -6.04 -9.16 7.46
CA ILE A 20 -5.50 -9.59 6.17
C ILE A 20 -5.17 -8.34 5.37
N ILE A 21 -3.87 -8.06 5.23
CA ILE A 21 -3.34 -6.90 4.51
C ILE A 21 -2.79 -7.37 3.17
N SER A 22 -3.20 -6.74 2.09
CA SER A 22 -2.83 -7.22 0.76
C SER A 22 -2.30 -6.12 -0.14
N ALA A 23 -1.46 -6.50 -1.10
CA ALA A 23 -1.06 -5.65 -2.22
C ALA A 23 -1.25 -6.38 -3.54
N LEU A 24 -1.75 -5.65 -4.52
CA LEU A 24 -1.94 -6.13 -5.89
C LEU A 24 -0.77 -5.72 -6.79
N LYS A 25 -0.67 -6.39 -7.92
CA LYS A 25 0.16 -5.94 -9.04
C LYS A 25 -0.48 -4.70 -9.65
N GLU A 26 0.30 -3.63 -9.76
CA GLU A 26 -0.16 -2.41 -10.43
C GLU A 26 -0.35 -2.65 -11.94
N ARG A 27 -1.44 -2.12 -12.48
CA ARG A 27 -1.85 -2.35 -13.87
C ARG A 27 -1.84 -1.09 -14.73
N LYS A 28 -1.61 0.07 -14.10
CA LYS A 28 -1.49 1.34 -14.82
C LYS A 28 -0.24 1.33 -15.69
N LEU A 29 -0.38 1.83 -16.91
CA LEU A 29 0.73 1.93 -17.86
C LEU A 29 1.91 2.70 -17.26
N ASN A 30 3.11 2.11 -17.30
CA ASN A 30 4.35 2.63 -16.73
C ASN A 30 4.41 2.72 -15.19
N GLU A 31 3.41 2.26 -14.45
CA GLU A 31 3.54 2.11 -13.00
C GLU A 31 4.37 0.86 -12.69
N LYS A 32 5.52 1.08 -12.05
CA LYS A 32 6.46 0.01 -11.69
C LYS A 32 6.55 -0.21 -10.19
N ARG A 33 5.96 0.68 -9.40
CA ARG A 33 5.99 0.59 -7.94
C ARG A 33 5.08 -0.54 -7.45
N VAL A 34 5.31 -0.96 -6.24
CA VAL A 34 4.45 -1.90 -5.51
C VAL A 34 4.12 -1.29 -4.15
N ALA A 35 2.90 -1.48 -3.69
CA ALA A 35 2.44 -0.85 -2.45
C ALA A 35 3.14 -1.40 -1.19
N ILE A 36 3.55 -2.68 -1.20
CA ILE A 36 4.26 -3.34 -0.08
C ILE A 36 5.56 -3.92 -0.60
N VAL A 37 6.68 -3.51 -0.03
CA VAL A 37 8.00 -4.14 -0.26
C VAL A 37 8.26 -5.26 0.76
N PRO A 38 9.18 -6.24 0.48
CA PRO A 38 9.43 -7.37 1.37
C PRO A 38 9.74 -7.00 2.83
N ASP A 39 10.51 -5.95 3.06
CA ASP A 39 10.84 -5.47 4.42
C ASP A 39 9.61 -4.96 5.19
N VAL A 40 8.66 -4.33 4.50
CA VAL A 40 7.39 -3.91 5.08
C VAL A 40 6.49 -5.11 5.34
N ALA A 41 6.42 -6.07 4.39
CA ALA A 41 5.71 -7.33 4.57
C ALA A 41 6.17 -8.05 5.84
N LYS A 42 7.49 -8.17 6.02
CA LYS A 42 8.09 -8.77 7.22
C LYS A 42 7.68 -8.06 8.51
N LYS A 43 7.62 -6.74 8.53
CA LYS A 43 7.17 -5.98 9.70
C LYS A 43 5.71 -6.27 10.02
N LEU A 44 4.83 -6.26 9.02
CA LEU A 44 3.41 -6.54 9.18
C LEU A 44 3.16 -7.97 9.69
N VAL A 45 3.89 -8.96 9.16
CA VAL A 45 3.85 -10.35 9.63
C VAL A 45 4.33 -10.46 11.08
N ASN A 46 5.44 -9.81 11.43
CA ASN A 46 5.94 -9.79 12.81
C ASN A 46 4.97 -9.09 13.77
N ASP A 47 4.20 -8.13 13.27
CA ASP A 47 3.11 -7.50 14.00
C ASP A 47 1.87 -8.38 14.17
N GLY A 48 1.88 -9.57 13.57
CA GLY A 48 0.84 -10.60 13.71
C GLY A 48 -0.27 -10.49 12.67
N HIS A 49 -0.07 -9.75 11.59
CA HIS A 49 -1.01 -9.68 10.46
C HIS A 49 -0.70 -10.74 9.41
N GLN A 50 -1.71 -11.15 8.65
CA GLN A 50 -1.51 -11.96 7.45
C GLN A 50 -1.26 -11.02 6.26
N VAL A 51 -0.21 -11.27 5.48
CA VAL A 51 0.14 -10.45 4.32
C VAL A 51 -0.01 -11.28 3.06
N LEU A 52 -0.88 -10.82 2.15
CA LEU A 52 -1.13 -11.44 0.86
C LEU A 52 -0.60 -10.56 -0.27
N ILE A 53 0.21 -11.10 -1.14
CA ILE A 53 0.78 -10.39 -2.28
C ILE A 53 0.37 -11.09 -3.58
N GLU A 54 -0.06 -10.33 -4.56
CA GLU A 54 -0.37 -10.90 -5.88
C GLU A 54 0.92 -11.37 -6.56
N ALA A 55 0.85 -12.55 -7.18
CA ALA A 55 1.97 -13.13 -7.90
C ALA A 55 2.54 -12.15 -8.95
N GLY A 56 3.86 -11.92 -8.88
CA GLY A 56 4.57 -10.99 -9.75
C GLY A 56 4.33 -9.50 -9.45
N ALA A 57 3.70 -9.14 -8.32
CA ALA A 57 3.44 -7.74 -7.98
C ALA A 57 4.70 -6.90 -7.82
N GLY A 58 5.78 -7.48 -7.27
CA GLY A 58 7.04 -6.79 -7.04
C GLY A 58 8.04 -6.83 -8.19
N GLU A 59 7.78 -7.60 -9.25
CA GLU A 59 8.77 -7.86 -10.32
C GLU A 59 9.31 -6.58 -10.98
N GLN A 60 8.44 -5.61 -11.26
CA GLN A 60 8.85 -4.35 -11.88
C GLN A 60 9.63 -3.43 -10.92
N SER A 61 9.54 -3.68 -9.62
CA SER A 61 10.34 -3.04 -8.56
C SER A 61 11.55 -3.87 -8.14
N PHE A 62 11.90 -4.91 -8.90
CA PHE A 62 13.02 -5.84 -8.64
C PHE A 62 12.86 -6.67 -7.36
N PHE A 63 11.64 -6.91 -6.90
CA PHE A 63 11.33 -7.82 -5.81
C PHE A 63 10.69 -9.09 -6.36
N SER A 64 11.33 -10.24 -6.13
CA SER A 64 10.81 -11.54 -6.54
C SER A 64 9.73 -12.04 -5.58
N ASP A 65 8.84 -12.91 -6.05
CA ASP A 65 7.87 -13.62 -5.21
C ASP A 65 8.55 -14.41 -4.08
N GLN A 66 9.77 -14.91 -4.34
CA GLN A 66 10.57 -15.62 -3.34
C GLN A 66 10.95 -14.71 -2.17
N SER A 67 11.32 -13.45 -2.42
CA SER A 67 11.68 -12.49 -1.36
C SER A 67 10.48 -12.15 -0.46
N TYR A 68 9.27 -12.14 -1.00
CA TYR A 68 8.05 -11.99 -0.20
C TYR A 68 7.76 -13.24 0.65
N LYS A 69 7.93 -14.44 0.10
CA LYS A 69 7.78 -15.69 0.87
C LYS A 69 8.76 -15.77 2.04
N GLU A 70 10.01 -15.36 1.81
CA GLU A 70 11.04 -15.26 2.86
C GLU A 70 10.69 -14.22 3.94
N SER A 71 9.91 -13.21 3.59
CA SER A 71 9.37 -12.22 4.53
C SER A 71 8.17 -12.73 5.34
N GLY A 72 7.66 -13.94 5.02
CA GLY A 72 6.48 -14.52 5.65
C GLY A 72 5.16 -14.13 4.99
N ALA A 73 5.18 -13.45 3.83
CA ALA A 73 3.98 -13.16 3.04
C ALA A 73 3.58 -14.37 2.19
N GLU A 74 2.29 -14.47 1.93
CA GLU A 74 1.71 -15.49 1.05
C GLU A 74 1.49 -14.91 -0.35
N ILE A 75 1.89 -15.67 -1.38
CA ILE A 75 1.71 -15.29 -2.78
C ILE A 75 0.46 -15.98 -3.33
N LEU A 76 -0.49 -15.20 -3.81
CA LEU A 76 -1.78 -15.68 -4.32
C LEU A 76 -2.12 -15.04 -5.67
N ASN A 77 -3.18 -15.53 -6.29
CA ASN A 77 -3.77 -14.88 -7.46
C ASN A 77 -4.70 -13.71 -7.04
N LEU A 78 -5.08 -12.87 -8.01
CA LEU A 78 -5.94 -11.70 -7.79
C LEU A 78 -7.25 -12.05 -7.09
N ASP A 79 -8.00 -13.03 -7.61
CA ASP A 79 -9.36 -13.34 -7.15
C ASP A 79 -9.36 -13.85 -5.70
N ASP A 80 -8.35 -14.63 -5.31
CA ASP A 80 -8.19 -15.09 -3.93
C ASP A 80 -7.86 -13.94 -2.96
N ILE A 81 -7.07 -12.98 -3.41
CA ILE A 81 -6.69 -11.82 -2.59
C ILE A 81 -7.89 -10.92 -2.34
N VAL A 82 -8.55 -10.46 -3.42
CA VAL A 82 -9.62 -9.45 -3.30
C VAL A 82 -10.83 -9.95 -2.52
N SER A 83 -11.07 -11.28 -2.52
CA SER A 83 -12.15 -11.91 -1.76
C SER A 83 -11.89 -12.02 -0.25
N LYS A 84 -10.62 -12.01 0.17
CA LYS A 84 -10.21 -12.25 1.57
C LYS A 84 -9.73 -10.98 2.29
N THR A 85 -9.24 -9.99 1.53
CA THR A 85 -8.55 -8.82 2.10
C THR A 85 -9.42 -7.98 3.04
N ASP A 86 -8.86 -7.57 4.17
CA ASP A 86 -9.44 -6.58 5.06
C ASP A 86 -8.91 -5.17 4.77
N ILE A 87 -7.63 -5.08 4.40
CA ILE A 87 -6.97 -3.84 4.00
C ILE A 87 -6.22 -4.08 2.70
N LEU A 88 -6.68 -3.43 1.63
CA LEU A 88 -6.03 -3.44 0.34
C LEU A 88 -5.14 -2.21 0.18
N LEU A 89 -3.83 -2.44 0.03
CA LEU A 89 -2.86 -1.38 -0.24
C LEU A 89 -2.56 -1.34 -1.74
N VAL A 90 -2.66 -0.16 -2.33
CA VAL A 90 -2.45 0.06 -3.75
C VAL A 90 -1.61 1.32 -3.97
N VAL A 91 -0.87 1.38 -5.06
CA VAL A 91 -0.20 2.62 -5.49
C VAL A 91 -1.20 3.50 -6.22
N ASP A 92 -1.96 2.93 -7.15
CA ASP A 92 -2.99 3.63 -7.91
C ASP A 92 -4.34 2.92 -7.77
N LEU A 93 -5.44 3.61 -8.04
CA LEU A 93 -6.78 3.03 -7.93
C LEU A 93 -6.95 1.88 -8.94
N PRO A 94 -7.31 0.67 -8.49
CA PRO A 94 -7.60 -0.46 -9.38
C PRO A 94 -8.82 -0.19 -10.26
N SER A 95 -8.95 -0.92 -11.37
CA SER A 95 -10.12 -0.85 -12.25
C SER A 95 -11.42 -1.24 -11.53
N ASP A 96 -12.55 -0.71 -12.00
CA ASP A 96 -13.86 -1.03 -11.44
C ASP A 96 -14.17 -2.54 -11.47
N GLU A 97 -13.63 -3.28 -12.43
CA GLU A 97 -13.74 -4.74 -12.47
C GLU A 97 -13.10 -5.39 -11.24
N ILE A 98 -11.90 -4.96 -10.85
CA ILE A 98 -11.21 -5.47 -9.65
C ILE A 98 -11.96 -5.01 -8.38
N LEU A 99 -12.34 -3.73 -8.33
CA LEU A 99 -13.07 -3.16 -7.20
C LEU A 99 -14.40 -3.85 -6.95
N SER A 100 -15.09 -4.31 -8.00
CA SER A 100 -16.32 -5.07 -7.88
C SER A 100 -16.17 -6.43 -7.17
N LYS A 101 -14.96 -7.01 -7.21
CA LYS A 101 -14.63 -8.30 -6.57
C LYS A 101 -14.11 -8.13 -5.14
N VAL A 102 -13.72 -6.92 -4.73
CA VAL A 102 -13.20 -6.66 -3.39
C VAL A 102 -14.27 -6.95 -2.34
N LYS A 103 -13.86 -7.60 -1.26
CA LYS A 103 -14.69 -7.97 -0.11
C LYS A 103 -15.43 -6.75 0.48
N ASP A 104 -16.70 -6.92 0.83
CA ASP A 104 -17.47 -5.91 1.51
C ASP A 104 -16.89 -5.58 2.89
N ASN A 105 -17.09 -4.35 3.35
CA ASN A 105 -16.56 -3.82 4.61
C ASN A 105 -15.01 -3.83 4.71
N SER A 106 -14.31 -3.85 3.58
CA SER A 106 -12.84 -3.74 3.55
C SER A 106 -12.38 -2.27 3.54
N ASN A 107 -11.07 -2.08 3.64
CA ASN A 107 -10.44 -0.77 3.57
C ASN A 107 -9.50 -0.73 2.37
N ILE A 108 -9.47 0.38 1.63
CA ILE A 108 -8.53 0.61 0.54
C ILE A 108 -7.68 1.84 0.87
N VAL A 109 -6.36 1.70 0.76
CA VAL A 109 -5.41 2.78 1.04
C VAL A 109 -4.45 2.94 -0.14
N GLY A 110 -4.32 4.15 -0.67
CA GLY A 110 -3.43 4.43 -1.81
C GLY A 110 -3.60 5.82 -2.38
N LEU A 111 -3.04 6.07 -3.54
CA LEU A 111 -3.25 7.29 -4.33
C LEU A 111 -4.51 7.09 -5.18
N LEU A 112 -5.66 7.42 -4.64
CA LEU A 112 -6.95 7.05 -5.21
C LEU A 112 -7.54 8.10 -6.15
N ASN A 113 -6.98 9.32 -6.17
CA ASN A 113 -7.41 10.46 -6.96
C ASN A 113 -8.93 10.66 -6.96
N PRO A 114 -9.56 10.93 -5.80
CA PRO A 114 -11.01 10.90 -5.65
C PRO A 114 -11.74 11.98 -6.46
N TYR A 115 -11.07 13.05 -6.85
CA TYR A 115 -11.68 14.11 -7.65
C TYR A 115 -11.94 13.69 -9.09
N ASP A 116 -11.08 12.84 -9.65
CA ASP A 116 -11.22 12.34 -11.03
C ASP A 116 -11.99 11.00 -11.08
N ASN A 117 -11.99 10.23 -9.98
CA ASN A 117 -12.58 8.88 -9.91
C ASN A 117 -13.89 8.84 -9.12
N LYS A 118 -14.72 9.86 -9.19
CA LYS A 118 -15.95 9.99 -8.38
C LYS A 118 -16.90 8.80 -8.52
N ASP A 119 -17.03 8.25 -9.71
CA ASP A 119 -17.96 7.15 -10.00
C ASP A 119 -17.54 5.85 -9.29
N SER A 120 -16.24 5.56 -9.21
CA SER A 120 -15.72 4.40 -8.47
C SER A 120 -16.03 4.50 -6.96
N PHE A 121 -16.06 5.71 -6.39
CA PHE A 121 -16.41 5.93 -4.98
C PHE A 121 -17.90 5.72 -4.68
N VAL A 122 -18.79 5.82 -5.68
CA VAL A 122 -20.21 5.43 -5.51
C VAL A 122 -20.30 3.91 -5.25
N ASN A 123 -19.49 3.13 -5.95
CA ASN A 123 -19.43 1.67 -5.76
C ASN A 123 -18.89 1.30 -4.37
N PHE A 124 -17.95 2.07 -3.81
CA PHE A 124 -17.45 1.84 -2.44
C PHE A 124 -18.54 1.97 -1.40
N LYS A 125 -19.43 2.94 -1.56
CA LYS A 125 -20.57 3.13 -0.64
C LYS A 125 -21.50 1.92 -0.63
N SER A 126 -21.80 1.32 -1.78
CA SER A 126 -22.67 0.14 -1.88
C SER A 126 -22.08 -1.09 -1.18
N LYS A 127 -20.75 -1.22 -1.14
CA LYS A 127 -20.00 -2.31 -0.51
C LYS A 127 -19.52 -1.98 0.90
N SER A 128 -19.85 -0.80 1.44
CA SER A 128 -19.33 -0.32 2.73
C SER A 128 -17.80 -0.33 2.81
N ILE A 129 -17.12 -0.05 1.69
CA ILE A 129 -15.66 0.04 1.63
C ILE A 129 -15.22 1.42 2.12
N SER A 130 -14.26 1.47 3.04
CA SER A 130 -13.62 2.71 3.48
C SER A 130 -12.39 2.99 2.62
N ALA A 131 -12.34 4.18 2.01
CA ALA A 131 -11.23 4.59 1.15
C ALA A 131 -10.38 5.67 1.81
N PHE A 132 -9.06 5.46 1.85
CA PHE A 132 -8.08 6.39 2.39
C PHE A 132 -7.15 6.87 1.27
N SER A 133 -7.39 8.07 0.79
CA SER A 133 -6.57 8.71 -0.25
C SER A 133 -5.35 9.37 0.36
N MET A 134 -4.17 8.79 0.11
CA MET A 134 -2.91 9.25 0.70
C MET A 134 -2.52 10.66 0.27
N GLU A 135 -2.91 11.09 -0.93
CA GLU A 135 -2.70 12.44 -1.44
C GLU A 135 -3.52 13.52 -0.72
N LEU A 136 -4.55 13.13 0.04
CA LEU A 136 -5.37 14.04 0.84
C LEU A 136 -4.93 14.12 2.31
N ILE A 137 -3.85 13.44 2.69
CA ILE A 137 -3.29 13.56 4.04
C ILE A 137 -2.86 15.02 4.25
N PRO A 138 -3.31 15.68 5.34
CA PRO A 138 -2.98 17.07 5.59
C PRO A 138 -1.49 17.24 5.86
N ARG A 139 -0.88 18.30 5.30
CA ARG A 139 0.54 18.62 5.46
C ARG A 139 0.80 19.30 6.80
N ILE A 140 0.74 18.53 7.87
CA ILE A 140 1.03 18.94 9.24
C ILE A 140 2.18 18.12 9.81
N THR A 141 2.85 18.61 10.83
CA THR A 141 4.03 17.95 11.43
C THR A 141 3.78 16.49 11.82
N ARG A 142 2.60 16.17 12.36
CA ARG A 142 2.25 14.80 12.75
C ARG A 142 2.11 13.84 11.56
N ALA A 143 1.74 14.35 10.39
CA ALA A 143 1.50 13.56 9.19
C ALA A 143 2.73 13.52 8.25
N GLN A 144 3.82 14.21 8.59
CA GLN A 144 5.00 14.32 7.73
C GLN A 144 5.60 12.95 7.35
N SER A 145 5.57 11.98 8.26
CA SER A 145 6.04 10.61 7.99
C SER A 145 5.13 9.81 7.03
N MET A 146 3.90 10.28 6.81
CA MET A 146 2.91 9.69 5.91
C MET A 146 2.71 10.50 4.62
N ASP A 147 3.48 11.59 4.42
CA ASP A 147 3.38 12.47 3.24
C ASP A 147 4.01 11.81 2.02
N VAL A 148 3.19 11.06 1.29
CA VAL A 148 3.61 10.37 0.07
C VAL A 148 3.91 11.33 -1.06
N LEU A 149 3.27 12.49 -1.12
CA LEU A 149 3.50 13.47 -2.19
C LEU A 149 4.90 14.07 -2.07
N SER A 150 5.32 14.47 -0.87
CA SER A 150 6.67 15.01 -0.64
C SER A 150 7.75 13.97 -0.88
N SER A 151 7.57 12.72 -0.41
CA SER A 151 8.55 11.65 -0.63
C SER A 151 8.70 11.30 -2.11
N GLN A 152 7.60 11.20 -2.87
CA GLN A 152 7.63 10.93 -4.31
C GLN A 152 8.18 12.12 -5.11
N ALA A 153 7.85 13.35 -4.75
CA ALA A 153 8.40 14.55 -5.38
C ALA A 153 9.93 14.64 -5.20
N ASN A 154 10.44 14.27 -4.03
CA ASN A 154 11.88 14.22 -3.77
C ASN A 154 12.58 13.23 -4.72
N LEU A 155 12.05 12.00 -4.85
CA LEU A 155 12.59 10.98 -5.76
C LEU A 155 12.51 11.41 -7.22
N SER A 156 11.39 12.05 -7.62
CA SER A 156 11.21 12.60 -8.96
C SER A 156 12.22 13.69 -9.28
N GLY A 157 12.43 14.64 -8.35
CA GLY A 157 13.43 15.69 -8.50
C GLY A 157 14.85 15.14 -8.61
N TYR A 158 15.22 14.19 -7.77
CA TYR A 158 16.52 13.51 -7.85
C TYR A 158 16.71 12.83 -9.22
N ARG A 159 15.72 12.09 -9.71
CA ARG A 159 15.80 11.44 -11.02
C ARG A 159 15.84 12.43 -12.17
N ALA A 160 15.13 13.55 -12.09
CA ALA A 160 15.15 14.61 -13.09
C ALA A 160 16.56 15.19 -13.27
N VAL A 161 17.27 15.45 -12.16
CA VAL A 161 18.66 15.94 -12.19
C VAL A 161 19.57 14.92 -12.85
N ILE A 162 19.47 13.64 -12.49
CA ILE A 162 20.31 12.58 -13.10
C ILE A 162 20.05 12.49 -14.61
N ASN A 163 18.79 12.52 -15.03
CA ASN A 163 18.43 12.47 -16.44
C ASN A 163 18.94 13.70 -17.20
N ALA A 164 18.75 14.91 -16.64
CA ALA A 164 19.28 16.14 -17.23
C ALA A 164 20.79 16.09 -17.37
N THR A 165 21.51 15.62 -16.35
CA THR A 165 22.97 15.49 -16.37
C THR A 165 23.44 14.51 -17.45
N SER A 166 22.74 13.39 -17.63
CA SER A 166 23.09 12.40 -18.66
C SER A 166 22.90 12.91 -20.09
N LEU A 167 22.00 13.88 -20.29
CA LEU A 167 21.74 14.52 -21.59
C LEU A 167 22.59 15.77 -21.83
N TYR A 168 23.25 16.28 -20.78
CA TYR A 168 24.03 17.50 -20.88
C TYR A 168 25.43 17.20 -21.43
N SER A 169 25.73 17.73 -22.61
CA SER A 169 26.95 17.45 -23.35
C SER A 169 28.20 18.23 -22.90
N LYS A 170 28.05 19.12 -21.92
CA LYS A 170 29.17 19.92 -21.37
C LYS A 170 29.51 19.47 -19.93
N SER A 171 30.68 19.84 -19.45
CA SER A 171 31.02 19.62 -18.06
C SER A 171 30.14 20.45 -17.11
N MET A 172 29.73 19.86 -15.99
CA MET A 172 29.07 20.61 -14.93
C MET A 172 30.07 21.56 -14.28
N ALA A 173 29.61 22.80 -14.02
CA ALA A 173 30.46 23.74 -13.27
C ALA A 173 30.71 23.20 -11.85
N MET A 174 31.95 23.34 -11.39
CA MET A 174 32.26 23.13 -9.98
C MET A 174 31.61 24.26 -9.16
N MET A 175 30.87 23.86 -8.11
CA MET A 175 30.38 24.81 -7.11
C MET A 175 31.38 25.00 -5.98
#